data_ccabfd4de806c9027ab8b8a7f73345ed
#
_entry.id   ccabfd4de806c9027ab8b8a7f73345ed
#
_cell.length_a   1.000
_cell.length_b   1.000
_cell.length_c   1.000
_cell.angle_alpha   90.00
_cell.angle_beta   90.00
_cell.angle_gamma   90.00
#
_symmetry.space_group_name_H-M   'P 1'
#
loop_
_entity.id
_entity.type
_entity.pdbx_description
1 polymer ?
#
loop_
_entity_poly.entity_id
_entity_poly.type
_entity_poly.pdbx_seq_one_letter_code
_entity_poly.pdbx_strand_id
1 'polypeptide(L)'
;MDQKFDTIVIGFGKAGKTLAAKLAKQGEKVALIEKDARMYGGTCINVGCIPSKRLVMEAERAPAHDFEVQSEYYHVAVQEKKKLTTALRMANYNKLIDAGVQVINGTASFLDGKTIGVKGAHGTMQTLSASKLIINT
;
A
#
# COMPACT_ATOMS: atom_id res chain seq x y z
N MET A 1 -15.20 -9.76 -17.42
CA MET A 1 -14.15 -10.56 -18.10
C MET A 1 -13.31 -11.22 -17.03
N ASP A 2 -13.19 -12.53 -17.10
CA ASP A 2 -12.39 -13.30 -16.16
C ASP A 2 -10.91 -13.16 -16.54
N GLN A 3 -10.11 -12.57 -15.64
CA GLN A 3 -8.67 -12.45 -15.84
C GLN A 3 -7.95 -13.54 -15.04
N LYS A 4 -7.00 -14.21 -15.71
CA LYS A 4 -6.20 -15.27 -15.08
C LYS A 4 -4.78 -14.80 -14.79
N PHE A 5 -4.31 -15.09 -13.57
CA PHE A 5 -2.98 -14.80 -13.08
C PHE A 5 -2.29 -16.09 -12.59
N ASP A 6 -0.98 -16.06 -12.42
CA ASP A 6 -0.24 -17.11 -11.72
C ASP A 6 -0.38 -16.92 -10.21
N THR A 7 -0.24 -15.68 -9.75
CA THR A 7 -0.35 -15.30 -8.34
C THR A 7 -1.20 -14.04 -8.18
N ILE A 8 -2.10 -14.05 -7.19
CA ILE A 8 -2.80 -12.86 -6.72
C ILE A 8 -2.45 -12.62 -5.25
N VAL A 9 -2.07 -11.38 -4.91
CA VAL A 9 -1.81 -10.92 -3.56
C VAL A 9 -2.92 -9.97 -3.12
N ILE A 10 -3.55 -10.24 -1.98
CA ILE A 10 -4.62 -9.40 -1.42
C ILE A 10 -4.02 -8.57 -0.28
N GLY A 11 -3.95 -7.26 -0.47
CA GLY A 11 -3.36 -6.28 0.45
C GLY A 11 -1.95 -5.83 0.05
N PHE A 12 -1.69 -4.53 0.21
CA PHE A 12 -0.43 -3.87 -0.18
C PHE A 12 0.61 -3.84 0.95
N GLY A 13 0.53 -4.76 1.91
CA GLY A 13 1.47 -4.85 3.03
C GLY A 13 2.90 -5.18 2.59
N LYS A 14 3.86 -4.96 3.51
CA LYS A 14 5.30 -5.05 3.20
C LYS A 14 5.72 -6.42 2.64
N ALA A 15 5.22 -7.51 3.20
CA ALA A 15 5.57 -8.87 2.77
C ALA A 15 5.00 -9.15 1.37
N GLY A 16 3.69 -8.92 1.19
CA GLY A 16 2.99 -9.21 -0.07
C GLY A 16 3.52 -8.41 -1.26
N LYS A 17 3.73 -7.09 -1.10
CA LYS A 17 4.30 -6.28 -2.18
C LYS A 17 5.72 -6.71 -2.57
N THR A 18 6.54 -7.12 -1.59
CA THR A 18 7.91 -7.58 -1.86
C THR A 18 7.89 -8.90 -2.60
N LEU A 19 7.01 -9.82 -2.19
CA LEU A 19 6.83 -11.10 -2.86
C LEU A 19 6.26 -10.91 -4.28
N ALA A 20 5.22 -10.08 -4.44
CA ALA A 20 4.62 -9.78 -5.75
C ALA A 20 5.66 -9.26 -6.74
N ALA A 21 6.47 -8.28 -6.34
CA ALA A 21 7.52 -7.75 -7.20
C ALA A 21 8.59 -8.80 -7.56
N LYS A 22 8.93 -9.70 -6.63
CA LYS A 22 9.90 -10.77 -6.88
C LYS A 22 9.35 -11.79 -7.88
N LEU A 23 8.12 -12.25 -7.68
CA LEU A 23 7.48 -13.23 -8.57
C LEU A 23 7.28 -12.67 -9.98
N ALA A 24 6.83 -11.42 -10.11
CA ALA A 24 6.69 -10.77 -11.41
C ALA A 24 8.03 -10.66 -12.16
N LYS A 25 9.13 -10.32 -11.46
CA LYS A 25 10.48 -10.31 -12.05
C LYS A 25 10.98 -11.70 -12.47
N GLN A 26 10.41 -12.77 -11.92
CA GLN A 26 10.67 -14.16 -12.31
C GLN A 26 9.79 -14.63 -13.48
N GLY A 27 8.94 -13.74 -14.03
CA GLY A 27 8.10 -14.03 -15.18
C GLY A 27 6.68 -14.48 -14.83
N GLU A 28 6.27 -14.50 -13.55
CA GLU A 28 4.88 -14.78 -13.19
C GLU A 28 3.99 -13.58 -13.54
N LYS A 29 2.77 -13.87 -14.01
CA LYS A 29 1.70 -12.87 -14.15
C LYS A 29 1.06 -12.63 -12.79
N VAL A 30 1.38 -11.50 -12.17
CA VAL A 30 1.00 -11.19 -10.79
C VAL A 30 0.01 -10.03 -10.73
N ALA A 31 -1.09 -10.21 -9.97
CA ALA A 31 -1.95 -9.11 -9.56
C ALA A 31 -1.79 -8.83 -8.06
N LEU A 32 -1.91 -7.56 -7.66
CA LEU A 32 -2.01 -7.15 -6.28
C LEU A 32 -3.27 -6.31 -6.10
N ILE A 33 -4.13 -6.69 -5.14
CA ILE A 33 -5.40 -6.04 -4.86
C ILE A 33 -5.25 -5.16 -3.62
N GLU A 34 -5.63 -3.89 -3.71
CA GLU A 34 -5.67 -2.98 -2.56
C GLU A 34 -6.99 -2.21 -2.54
N LYS A 35 -7.67 -2.22 -1.42
CA LYS A 35 -8.98 -1.55 -1.28
C LYS A 35 -8.89 -0.03 -1.21
N ASP A 36 -7.77 0.51 -0.74
CA ASP A 36 -7.58 1.94 -0.52
C ASP A 36 -6.22 2.41 -1.06
N ALA A 37 -6.23 3.20 -2.12
CA ALA A 37 -5.02 3.75 -2.72
C ALA A 37 -4.17 4.58 -1.74
N ARG A 38 -4.78 5.11 -0.65
CA ARG A 38 -4.06 5.80 0.42
C ARG A 38 -3.22 4.85 1.27
N MET A 39 -3.41 3.54 1.12
CA MET A 39 -2.69 2.50 1.86
C MET A 39 -1.60 1.80 1.04
N TYR A 40 -1.27 2.29 -0.16
CA TYR A 40 -0.16 1.73 -0.93
C TYR A 40 1.13 1.73 -0.12
N GLY A 41 1.78 0.57 -0.04
CA GLY A 41 2.95 0.35 0.80
C GLY A 41 2.64 -0.22 2.18
N GLY A 42 1.36 -0.26 2.57
CA GLY A 42 0.86 -0.89 3.79
C GLY A 42 0.94 0.00 5.03
N THR A 43 0.55 -0.58 6.15
CA THR A 43 0.39 0.08 7.45
C THR A 43 1.69 0.74 7.95
N CYS A 44 2.84 0.10 7.75
CA CYS A 44 4.13 0.64 8.19
C CYS A 44 4.44 2.03 7.59
N ILE A 45 4.13 2.23 6.31
CA ILE A 45 4.38 3.51 5.62
C ILE A 45 3.32 4.55 5.97
N ASN A 46 2.05 4.13 6.04
CA ASN A 46 0.93 5.07 6.03
C ASN A 46 0.39 5.42 7.43
N VAL A 47 0.51 4.51 8.40
CA VAL A 47 -0.16 4.64 9.70
C VAL A 47 0.79 4.44 10.88
N GLY A 48 1.72 3.49 10.79
CA GLY A 48 2.54 3.04 11.93
C GLY A 48 3.97 3.56 11.90
N CYS A 49 4.91 2.72 11.47
CA CYS A 49 6.36 2.89 11.67
C CYS A 49 6.91 4.24 11.19
N ILE A 50 6.66 4.58 9.94
CA ILE A 50 7.27 5.77 9.32
C ILE A 50 6.68 7.07 9.87
N PRO A 51 5.35 7.27 9.89
CA PRO A 51 4.79 8.52 10.41
C PRO A 51 5.08 8.72 11.89
N SER A 52 5.03 7.67 12.72
CA SER A 52 5.33 7.77 14.16
C SER A 52 6.80 8.13 14.38
N LYS A 53 7.73 7.41 13.72
CA LYS A 53 9.16 7.70 13.84
C LYS A 53 9.52 9.12 13.39
N ARG A 54 8.91 9.59 12.29
CA ARG A 54 9.11 10.96 11.81
C ARG A 54 8.69 11.98 12.87
N LEU A 55 7.51 11.83 13.47
CA LEU A 55 7.03 12.76 14.51
C LEU A 55 7.87 12.71 15.78
N VAL A 56 8.32 11.53 16.22
CA VAL A 56 9.24 11.39 17.36
C VAL A 56 10.56 12.13 17.09
N MET A 57 11.16 11.94 15.91
CA MET A 57 12.40 12.64 15.55
C MET A 57 12.22 14.16 15.50
N GLU A 58 11.07 14.64 15.04
CA GLU A 58 10.77 16.08 15.05
C GLU A 58 10.55 16.60 16.49
N ALA A 59 9.90 15.82 17.35
CA ALA A 59 9.73 16.18 18.75
C ALA A 59 11.08 16.30 19.51
N GLU A 60 12.03 15.40 19.23
CA GLU A 60 13.38 15.45 19.79
C GLU A 60 14.19 16.69 19.34
N ARG A 61 13.87 17.23 18.18
CA ARG A 61 14.52 18.42 17.60
C ARG A 61 13.78 19.71 17.90
N ALA A 62 12.59 19.62 18.47
CA ALA A 62 11.76 20.79 18.73
C ALA A 62 12.46 21.73 19.73
N PRO A 63 12.48 23.04 19.45
CA PRO A 63 13.07 23.99 20.37
C PRO A 63 12.30 24.07 21.67
N ALA A 64 12.99 24.27 22.79
CA ALA A 64 12.38 24.51 24.09
C ALA A 64 11.92 25.99 24.16
N HIS A 65 10.74 26.28 23.62
CA HIS A 65 10.13 27.59 23.58
C HIS A 65 8.71 27.57 24.15
N ASP A 66 8.04 28.71 24.07
CA ASP A 66 6.66 28.86 24.48
C ASP A 66 5.70 28.04 23.60
N PHE A 67 4.46 27.99 24.02
CA PHE A 67 3.42 27.17 23.38
C PHE A 67 3.17 27.55 21.92
N GLU A 68 3.22 28.83 21.57
CA GLU A 68 2.92 29.28 20.20
C GLU A 68 3.98 28.78 19.22
N VAL A 69 5.25 28.91 19.57
CA VAL A 69 6.38 28.42 18.75
C VAL A 69 6.35 26.90 18.64
N GLN A 70 6.05 26.19 19.71
CA GLN A 70 5.93 24.73 19.69
C GLN A 70 4.75 24.26 18.85
N SER A 71 3.62 24.96 18.90
CA SER A 71 2.43 24.67 18.12
C SER A 71 2.71 24.81 16.61
N GLU A 72 3.37 25.88 16.20
CA GLU A 72 3.73 26.08 14.79
C GLU A 72 4.75 25.04 14.32
N TYR A 73 5.76 24.75 15.12
CA TYR A 73 6.74 23.70 14.83
C TYR A 73 6.06 22.34 14.61
N TYR A 74 5.12 21.96 15.49
CA TYR A 74 4.35 20.73 15.36
C TYR A 74 3.51 20.72 14.08
N HIS A 75 2.89 21.85 13.73
CA HIS A 75 2.11 21.96 12.51
C HIS A 75 2.98 21.68 11.26
N VAL A 76 4.17 22.27 11.19
CA VAL A 76 5.15 22.03 10.12
C VAL A 76 5.60 20.56 10.13
N ALA A 77 5.89 19.98 11.28
CA ALA A 77 6.29 18.57 11.39
C ALA A 77 5.21 17.61 10.84
N VAL A 78 3.93 17.90 11.11
CA VAL A 78 2.79 17.13 10.57
C VAL A 78 2.71 17.26 9.05
N GLN A 79 2.95 18.44 8.48
CA GLN A 79 2.96 18.64 7.03
C GLN A 79 4.10 17.86 6.37
N GLU A 80 5.30 17.94 6.92
CA GLU A 80 6.46 17.20 6.40
C GLU A 80 6.26 15.67 6.51
N LYS A 81 5.65 15.20 7.60
CA LYS A 81 5.25 13.79 7.72
C LYS A 81 4.27 13.39 6.61
N LYS A 82 3.28 14.23 6.28
CA LYS A 82 2.32 13.96 5.20
C LYS A 82 3.00 13.91 3.83
N LYS A 83 3.92 14.83 3.54
CA LYS A 83 4.72 14.82 2.30
C LYS A 83 5.53 13.52 2.18
N LEU A 84 6.24 13.13 3.24
CA LEU A 84 7.03 11.91 3.29
C LEU A 84 6.19 10.66 3.01
N THR A 85 5.07 10.51 3.71
CA THR A 85 4.20 9.34 3.53
C THR A 85 3.60 9.28 2.12
N THR A 86 3.24 10.42 1.54
CA THR A 86 2.74 10.50 0.16
C THR A 86 3.82 10.10 -0.85
N ALA A 87 5.03 10.61 -0.71
CA ALA A 87 6.15 10.26 -1.59
C ALA A 87 6.48 8.75 -1.52
N LEU A 88 6.52 8.18 -0.32
CA LEU A 88 6.78 6.75 -0.12
C LEU A 88 5.66 5.87 -0.68
N ARG A 89 4.41 6.30 -0.58
CA ARG A 89 3.24 5.62 -1.15
C ARG A 89 3.39 5.49 -2.66
N MET A 90 3.69 6.60 -3.33
CA MET A 90 3.90 6.63 -4.78
C MET A 90 5.13 5.81 -5.20
N ALA A 91 6.24 5.92 -4.48
CA ALA A 91 7.44 5.13 -4.77
C ALA A 91 7.18 3.62 -4.67
N ASN A 92 6.38 3.17 -3.68
CA ASN A 92 6.01 1.76 -3.55
C ASN A 92 5.06 1.29 -4.66
N TYR A 93 4.12 2.13 -5.07
CA TYR A 93 3.25 1.86 -6.21
C TYR A 93 4.07 1.70 -7.50
N ASN A 94 4.89 2.69 -7.83
CA ASN A 94 5.72 2.69 -9.03
C ASN A 94 6.65 1.46 -9.08
N LYS A 95 7.25 1.10 -7.94
CA LYS A 95 8.10 -0.10 -7.84
C LYS A 95 7.39 -1.39 -8.24
N LEU A 96 6.09 -1.51 -7.96
CA LEU A 96 5.31 -2.67 -8.38
C LEU A 96 4.99 -2.62 -9.88
N ILE A 97 4.60 -1.45 -10.38
CA ILE A 97 4.34 -1.26 -11.82
C ILE A 97 5.60 -1.56 -12.64
N ASP A 98 6.76 -1.02 -12.23
CA ASP A 98 8.05 -1.25 -12.88
C ASP A 98 8.49 -2.72 -12.84
N ALA A 99 8.03 -3.46 -11.83
CA ALA A 99 8.26 -4.90 -11.73
C ALA A 99 7.28 -5.74 -12.59
N GLY A 100 6.27 -5.12 -13.22
CA GLY A 100 5.27 -5.80 -14.03
C GLY A 100 4.07 -6.33 -13.24
N VAL A 101 3.87 -5.91 -11.99
CA VAL A 101 2.70 -6.28 -11.18
C VAL A 101 1.49 -5.45 -11.60
N GLN A 102 0.35 -6.10 -11.86
CA GLN A 102 -0.91 -5.39 -12.07
C GLN A 102 -1.54 -5.03 -10.72
N VAL A 103 -1.54 -3.75 -10.36
CA VAL A 103 -2.22 -3.25 -9.16
C VAL A 103 -3.69 -2.95 -9.49
N ILE A 104 -4.60 -3.55 -8.73
CA ILE A 104 -6.05 -3.42 -8.92
C ILE A 104 -6.66 -2.84 -7.65
N ASN A 105 -7.38 -1.71 -7.79
CA ASN A 105 -8.08 -1.10 -6.67
C ASN A 105 -9.46 -1.71 -6.47
N GLY A 106 -9.70 -2.22 -5.27
CA GLY A 106 -10.98 -2.80 -4.91
C GLY A 106 -10.92 -3.71 -3.69
N THR A 107 -12.08 -4.10 -3.23
CA THR A 107 -12.22 -5.06 -2.13
C THR A 107 -12.36 -6.47 -2.69
N ALA A 108 -11.43 -7.34 -2.33
CA ALA A 108 -11.45 -8.74 -2.73
C ALA A 108 -12.35 -9.57 -1.82
N SER A 109 -13.09 -10.51 -2.41
CA SER A 109 -13.87 -11.53 -1.72
C SER A 109 -13.64 -12.88 -2.39
N PHE A 110 -13.46 -13.94 -1.63
CA PHE A 110 -13.33 -15.29 -2.18
C PHE A 110 -14.67 -15.78 -2.74
N LEU A 111 -14.63 -16.29 -3.95
CA LEU A 111 -15.75 -17.01 -4.59
C LEU A 111 -15.54 -18.53 -4.44
N ASP A 112 -14.30 -18.96 -4.56
CA ASP A 112 -13.84 -20.33 -4.31
C ASP A 112 -12.35 -20.34 -3.93
N GLY A 113 -11.72 -21.51 -3.87
CA GLY A 113 -10.31 -21.66 -3.46
C GLY A 113 -9.28 -21.08 -4.43
N LYS A 114 -9.67 -20.68 -5.63
CA LYS A 114 -8.77 -20.13 -6.68
C LYS A 114 -9.33 -18.91 -7.39
N THR A 115 -10.53 -18.48 -7.02
CA THR A 115 -11.25 -17.39 -7.67
C THR A 115 -11.68 -16.34 -6.66
N ILE A 116 -11.46 -15.09 -6.98
CA ILE A 116 -11.91 -13.95 -6.19
C ILE A 116 -12.78 -13.01 -7.03
N GLY A 117 -13.78 -12.42 -6.38
CA GLY A 117 -14.48 -11.23 -6.87
C GLY A 117 -13.81 -9.98 -6.32
N VAL A 118 -13.55 -9.00 -7.17
CA VAL A 118 -13.02 -7.70 -6.76
C VAL A 118 -14.06 -6.63 -7.04
N LYS A 119 -14.57 -6.00 -5.98
CA LYS A 119 -15.49 -4.87 -6.06
C LYS A 119 -14.68 -3.57 -6.07
N GLY A 120 -14.63 -2.93 -7.23
CA GLY A 120 -13.97 -1.64 -7.42
C GLY A 120 -14.82 -0.46 -7.00
N ALA A 121 -14.30 0.75 -7.20
CA ALA A 121 -15.04 1.99 -7.03
C ALA A 121 -16.28 1.98 -7.96
N HIS A 122 -17.35 2.66 -7.52
CA HIS A 122 -18.62 2.75 -8.27
C HIS A 122 -19.32 1.41 -8.51
N GLY A 123 -19.00 0.37 -7.72
CA GLY A 123 -19.69 -0.92 -7.77
C GLY A 123 -19.28 -1.83 -8.93
N THR A 124 -18.26 -1.49 -9.68
CA THR A 124 -17.72 -2.37 -10.73
C THR A 124 -17.26 -3.69 -10.14
N MET A 125 -17.63 -4.82 -10.75
CA MET A 125 -17.24 -6.16 -10.33
C MET A 125 -16.32 -6.79 -11.36
N GLN A 126 -15.22 -7.38 -10.90
CA GLN A 126 -14.28 -8.16 -11.71
C GLN A 126 -14.11 -9.52 -11.06
N THR A 127 -14.04 -10.57 -11.89
CA THR A 127 -13.68 -11.91 -11.42
C THR A 127 -12.25 -12.20 -11.84
N LEU A 128 -11.42 -12.60 -10.88
CA LEU A 128 -10.02 -12.93 -11.09
C LEU A 128 -9.74 -14.32 -10.56
N SER A 129 -8.93 -15.09 -11.28
CA SER A 129 -8.49 -16.41 -10.84
C SER A 129 -6.97 -16.54 -10.84
N ALA A 130 -6.43 -17.37 -9.94
CA ALA A 130 -5.01 -17.62 -9.88
C ALA A 130 -4.71 -19.02 -9.34
N SER A 131 -3.51 -19.53 -9.69
CA SER A 131 -2.99 -20.77 -9.11
C SER A 131 -2.63 -20.60 -7.63
N LYS A 132 -2.19 -19.39 -7.24
CA LYS A 132 -1.80 -19.01 -5.86
C LYS A 132 -2.55 -17.75 -5.44
N LEU A 133 -3.20 -17.81 -4.28
CA LEU A 133 -3.85 -16.66 -3.62
C LEU A 133 -3.14 -16.42 -2.29
N ILE A 134 -2.65 -15.20 -2.07
CA ILE A 134 -1.88 -14.80 -0.89
C ILE A 134 -2.61 -13.69 -0.17
N ILE A 135 -2.97 -13.91 1.10
CA ILE A 135 -3.61 -12.94 1.97
C ILE A 135 -2.52 -12.18 2.72
N ASN A 136 -2.49 -10.84 2.57
CA ASN A 136 -1.50 -9.95 3.16
C ASN A 136 -2.15 -8.62 3.59
N THR A 137 -3.31 -8.72 4.24
CA THR A 137 -4.11 -7.59 4.75
C THR A 137 -3.61 -7.09 6.10
#